data_f3415c4409b2c184c7cba9ca69110e9c
#
_entry.id   f3415c4409b2c184c7cba9ca69110e9c
#
_cell.length_a   1.000
_cell.length_b   1.000
_cell.length_c   1.000
_cell.angle_alpha   90.00
_cell.angle_beta   90.00
_cell.angle_gamma   90.00
#
_symmetry.space_group_name_H-M   'P 1'
#
loop_
_entity.id
_entity.type
_entity.pdbx_description
1 polymer ?
#
loop_
_entity_poly.entity_id
_entity_poly.type
_entity_poly.pdbx_seq_one_letter_code
_entity_poly.pdbx_strand_id
1 'polypeptide(L)'
;REGAQNTPIFDWHCHLSPKEIYENREPEDIAALWLGGDHYKWRAMRSYGIEEQYITGDASGYEKFKAYASMMPACIGNPLYHWSHLELRRYFGIEETLSDKTADTIWHRANERIHAGGFTPRGLIEKSNVAALCTTDDPADTLEYHQLLKAEKGFNCRVLPAFRPDKALGIEQPGFPDWISVMEQTAGEGIGSFATLCEVIKKRIAFFAVSYTHLRAHETTLHLV
;
A
#
# COMPACT_ATOMS: atom_id res chain seq x y z
N ARG A 1 -26.39 -10.04 -0.70
CA ARG A 1 -25.58 -9.66 0.47
C ARG A 1 -25.00 -10.87 1.18
N GLU A 2 -25.83 -11.87 1.51
CA GLU A 2 -25.40 -13.07 2.27
C GLU A 2 -24.32 -13.87 1.56
N GLY A 3 -24.39 -14.03 0.23
CA GLY A 3 -23.42 -14.83 -0.55
C GLY A 3 -22.03 -14.24 -0.68
N ALA A 4 -21.85 -12.93 -0.45
CA ALA A 4 -20.55 -12.27 -0.59
C ALA A 4 -19.89 -11.91 0.76
N GLN A 5 -20.62 -12.03 1.87
CA GLN A 5 -20.17 -11.54 3.17
C GLN A 5 -18.91 -12.24 3.68
N ASN A 6 -18.78 -13.53 3.40
CA ASN A 6 -17.66 -14.35 3.84
C ASN A 6 -16.70 -14.75 2.70
N THR A 7 -16.89 -14.17 1.50
CA THR A 7 -16.01 -14.46 0.37
C THR A 7 -14.66 -13.79 0.60
N PRO A 8 -13.55 -14.51 0.44
CA PRO A 8 -12.22 -13.92 0.54
C PRO A 8 -12.01 -12.80 -0.49
N ILE A 9 -11.26 -11.79 -0.10
CA ILE A 9 -10.92 -10.67 -0.97
C ILE A 9 -9.72 -11.05 -1.84
N PHE A 10 -9.83 -10.78 -3.13
CA PHE A 10 -8.74 -10.70 -4.07
C PHE A 10 -8.49 -9.21 -4.37
N ASP A 11 -7.45 -8.65 -3.74
CA ASP A 11 -7.04 -7.28 -3.98
C ASP A 11 -6.06 -7.25 -5.16
N TRP A 12 -6.58 -6.99 -6.35
CA TRP A 12 -5.78 -7.00 -7.57
C TRP A 12 -4.88 -5.78 -7.73
N HIS A 13 -5.00 -4.78 -6.86
CA HIS A 13 -4.18 -3.56 -6.89
C HIS A 13 -4.14 -2.89 -5.52
N CYS A 14 -2.99 -2.88 -4.90
CA CYS A 14 -2.75 -2.14 -3.66
C CYS A 14 -1.38 -1.46 -3.67
N HIS A 15 -1.17 -0.55 -2.72
CA HIS A 15 0.09 0.17 -2.52
C HIS A 15 0.82 -0.27 -1.23
N LEU A 16 0.48 -1.43 -0.68
CA LEU A 16 1.17 -1.97 0.47
C LEU A 16 2.61 -2.35 0.10
N SER A 17 3.54 -2.02 0.97
CA SER A 17 4.96 -2.37 0.79
C SER A 17 5.17 -3.85 1.11
N PRO A 18 5.69 -4.66 0.17
CA PRO A 18 6.02 -6.06 0.46
C PRO A 18 7.06 -6.19 1.57
N LYS A 19 7.95 -5.20 1.71
CA LYS A 19 8.91 -5.13 2.82
C LYS A 19 8.22 -4.99 4.16
N GLU A 20 7.27 -4.06 4.30
CA GLU A 20 6.52 -3.87 5.54
C GLU A 20 5.66 -5.09 5.89
N ILE A 21 5.06 -5.75 4.89
CA ILE A 21 4.35 -7.02 5.10
C ILE A 21 5.31 -8.10 5.62
N TYR A 22 6.54 -8.18 5.07
CA TYR A 22 7.53 -9.15 5.50
C TYR A 22 8.04 -8.86 6.92
N GLU A 23 8.43 -7.61 7.20
CA GLU A 23 8.91 -7.18 8.51
C GLU A 23 7.83 -7.27 9.59
N ASN A 24 6.59 -7.11 9.22
CA ASN A 24 5.39 -7.30 10.04
C ASN A 24 5.41 -6.57 11.37
N ARG A 25 5.90 -5.33 11.39
CA ARG A 25 5.99 -4.50 12.59
C ARG A 25 4.65 -3.85 12.91
N GLU A 26 4.34 -3.71 14.18
CA GLU A 26 3.20 -2.92 14.59
C GLU A 26 3.44 -1.42 14.35
N PRO A 27 2.40 -0.66 13.95
CA PRO A 27 2.51 0.78 13.83
C PRO A 27 2.66 1.40 15.23
N GLU A 28 3.36 2.51 15.30
CA GLU A 28 3.57 3.26 16.56
C GLU A 28 2.24 3.76 17.13
N ASP A 29 1.38 4.26 16.27
CA ASP A 29 0.07 4.82 16.62
C ASP A 29 -0.89 4.82 15.42
N ILE A 30 -2.14 5.27 15.64
CA ILE A 30 -3.15 5.38 14.58
C ILE A 30 -2.78 6.40 13.51
N ALA A 31 -2.00 7.44 13.81
CA ALA A 31 -1.56 8.41 12.81
C ALA A 31 -0.50 7.77 11.88
N ALA A 32 0.45 7.03 12.42
CA ALA A 32 1.39 6.25 11.62
C ALA A 32 0.66 5.26 10.71
N LEU A 33 -0.35 4.56 11.25
CA LEU A 33 -1.16 3.61 10.49
C LEU A 33 -1.95 4.29 9.36
N TRP A 34 -2.57 5.43 9.62
CA TRP A 34 -3.50 6.07 8.70
C TRP A 34 -2.87 7.10 7.79
N LEU A 35 -1.87 7.84 8.28
CA LEU A 35 -1.30 9.00 7.61
C LEU A 35 0.16 8.78 7.16
N GLY A 36 0.77 7.65 7.52
CA GLY A 36 2.16 7.38 7.21
C GLY A 36 2.48 7.29 5.72
N GLY A 37 1.53 6.86 4.89
CA GLY A 37 1.74 6.67 3.45
C GLY A 37 0.53 6.99 2.56
N ASP A 38 -0.59 7.44 3.12
CA ASP A 38 -1.83 7.65 2.36
C ASP A 38 -1.89 9.06 1.74
N HIS A 39 -1.41 9.19 0.52
CA HIS A 39 -1.43 10.44 -0.23
C HIS A 39 -2.84 10.95 -0.58
N TYR A 40 -3.87 10.13 -0.52
CA TYR A 40 -5.26 10.58 -0.68
C TYR A 40 -5.74 11.35 0.56
N LYS A 41 -5.42 10.85 1.74
CA LYS A 41 -5.67 11.55 3.00
C LYS A 41 -4.89 12.87 3.05
N TRP A 42 -3.60 12.85 2.69
CA TRP A 42 -2.78 14.07 2.62
C TRP A 42 -3.36 15.11 1.66
N ARG A 43 -3.85 14.69 0.49
CA ARG A 43 -4.50 15.59 -0.47
C ARG A 43 -5.76 16.22 0.10
N ALA A 44 -6.58 15.43 0.77
CA ALA A 44 -7.79 15.94 1.41
C ALA A 44 -7.46 16.96 2.52
N MET A 45 -6.45 16.67 3.35
CA MET A 45 -5.97 17.57 4.40
C MET A 45 -5.48 18.90 3.81
N ARG A 46 -4.68 18.87 2.74
CA ARG A 46 -4.23 20.09 2.02
C ARG A 46 -5.40 20.86 1.44
N SER A 47 -6.36 20.18 0.82
CA SER A 47 -7.56 20.81 0.26
C SER A 47 -8.44 21.47 1.31
N TYR A 48 -8.41 20.97 2.53
CA TYR A 48 -9.11 21.57 3.67
C TYR A 48 -8.36 22.78 4.27
N GLY A 49 -7.07 22.95 3.94
CA GLY A 49 -6.23 24.05 4.40
C GLY A 49 -5.39 23.72 5.65
N ILE A 50 -5.16 22.43 5.91
CA ILE A 50 -4.26 21.99 6.99
C ILE A 50 -2.81 22.26 6.56
N GLU A 51 -2.03 22.84 7.45
CA GLU A 51 -0.61 23.15 7.21
C GLU A 51 0.23 21.87 7.06
N GLU A 52 1.25 21.94 6.20
CA GLU A 52 2.06 20.77 5.81
C GLU A 52 2.77 20.10 6.99
N GLN A 53 3.13 20.87 8.04
CA GLN A 53 3.71 20.30 9.25
C GLN A 53 2.85 19.23 9.91
N TYR A 54 1.51 19.33 9.80
CA TYR A 54 0.55 18.37 10.33
C TYR A 54 0.16 17.26 9.32
N ILE A 55 0.75 17.26 8.14
CA ILE A 55 0.49 16.26 7.08
C ILE A 55 1.70 15.36 6.93
N THR A 56 2.77 15.85 6.29
CA THR A 56 4.02 15.12 6.04
C THR A 56 5.21 15.69 6.80
N GLY A 57 5.04 16.83 7.49
CA GLY A 57 6.11 17.47 8.27
C GLY A 57 6.35 16.79 9.61
N ASP A 58 6.93 17.52 10.55
CA ASP A 58 7.53 17.02 11.79
C ASP A 58 6.62 17.08 13.03
N ALA A 59 5.34 17.47 12.87
CA ALA A 59 4.37 17.41 13.96
C ALA A 59 4.23 15.98 14.48
N SER A 60 3.92 15.85 15.78
CA SER A 60 3.70 14.55 16.42
C SER A 60 2.53 13.79 15.78
N GLY A 61 2.52 12.45 15.91
CA GLY A 61 1.40 11.62 15.46
C GLY A 61 0.06 12.08 16.01
N TYR A 62 0.02 12.46 17.28
CA TYR A 62 -1.18 13.01 17.90
C TYR A 62 -1.69 14.30 17.24
N GLU A 63 -0.80 15.25 16.95
CA GLU A 63 -1.17 16.50 16.30
C GLU A 63 -1.66 16.26 14.86
N LYS A 64 -0.99 15.38 14.11
CA LYS A 64 -1.42 14.95 12.78
C LYS A 64 -2.79 14.29 12.80
N PHE A 65 -3.03 13.39 13.75
CA PHE A 65 -4.34 12.74 13.91
C PHE A 65 -5.42 13.75 14.26
N LYS A 66 -5.15 14.69 15.16
CA LYS A 66 -6.07 15.74 15.56
C LYS A 66 -6.43 16.67 14.40
N ALA A 67 -5.44 17.04 13.58
CA ALA A 67 -5.67 17.81 12.36
C ALA A 67 -6.53 17.03 11.35
N TYR A 68 -6.29 15.74 11.17
CA TYR A 68 -7.13 14.88 10.33
C TYR A 68 -8.56 14.79 10.86
N ALA A 69 -8.72 14.60 12.17
CA ALA A 69 -10.03 14.53 12.82
C ALA A 69 -10.85 15.81 12.65
N SER A 70 -10.21 16.98 12.73
CA SER A 70 -10.87 18.28 12.56
C SER A 70 -11.49 18.47 11.18
N MET A 71 -10.91 17.85 10.15
CA MET A 71 -11.41 17.88 8.78
C MET A 71 -12.62 16.95 8.57
N MET A 72 -12.76 15.88 9.35
CA MET A 72 -13.75 14.82 9.10
C MET A 72 -15.20 15.32 8.94
N PRO A 73 -15.72 16.26 9.75
CA PRO A 73 -17.08 16.76 9.56
C PRO A 73 -17.31 17.40 8.18
N ALA A 74 -16.27 18.00 7.58
CA ALA A 74 -16.35 18.57 6.24
C ALA A 74 -16.26 17.52 5.11
N CYS A 75 -15.89 16.29 5.45
CA CYS A 75 -15.77 15.18 4.50
C CYS A 75 -17.06 14.37 4.32
N ILE A 76 -18.21 14.80 4.87
CA ILE A 76 -19.50 14.12 4.67
C ILE A 76 -19.80 14.06 3.16
N GLY A 77 -20.04 12.83 2.64
CA GLY A 77 -20.21 12.57 1.22
C GLY A 77 -18.93 12.21 0.46
N ASN A 78 -17.76 12.38 1.08
CA ASN A 78 -16.48 11.90 0.55
C ASN A 78 -16.23 10.45 1.03
N PRO A 79 -15.69 9.55 0.19
CA PRO A 79 -15.34 8.20 0.59
C PRO A 79 -14.46 8.12 1.85
N LEU A 80 -13.54 9.06 2.08
CA LEU A 80 -12.69 9.09 3.27
C LEU A 80 -13.48 9.14 4.57
N TYR A 81 -14.62 9.86 4.59
CA TYR A 81 -15.51 9.88 5.74
C TYR A 81 -16.04 8.48 6.08
N HIS A 82 -16.53 7.78 5.05
CA HIS A 82 -17.05 6.42 5.22
C HIS A 82 -15.97 5.43 5.64
N TRP A 83 -14.82 5.49 4.97
CA TRP A 83 -13.72 4.54 5.22
C TRP A 83 -13.17 4.71 6.62
N SER A 84 -12.88 5.93 7.05
CA SER A 84 -12.36 6.18 8.41
C SER A 84 -13.31 5.67 9.49
N HIS A 85 -14.61 5.95 9.38
CA HIS A 85 -15.59 5.45 10.35
C HIS A 85 -15.82 3.94 10.26
N LEU A 86 -15.73 3.36 9.05
CA LEU A 86 -15.82 1.92 8.88
C LEU A 86 -14.62 1.21 9.52
N GLU A 87 -13.42 1.76 9.36
CA GLU A 87 -12.19 1.25 9.96
C GLU A 87 -12.25 1.37 11.50
N LEU A 88 -12.64 2.53 12.03
CA LEU A 88 -12.83 2.71 13.47
C LEU A 88 -13.78 1.66 14.06
N ARG A 89 -14.90 1.41 13.41
CA ARG A 89 -15.87 0.41 13.86
C ARG A 89 -15.36 -1.01 13.74
N ARG A 90 -14.78 -1.39 12.57
CA ARG A 90 -14.41 -2.79 12.29
C ARG A 90 -13.17 -3.24 13.03
N TYR A 91 -12.16 -2.39 13.08
CA TYR A 91 -10.85 -2.78 13.62
C TYR A 91 -10.67 -2.35 15.07
N PHE A 92 -11.21 -1.20 15.43
CA PHE A 92 -11.03 -0.61 16.77
C PHE A 92 -12.24 -0.77 17.70
N GLY A 93 -13.43 -1.10 17.17
CA GLY A 93 -14.67 -1.16 17.96
C GLY A 93 -15.13 0.20 18.44
N ILE A 94 -14.85 1.27 17.67
CA ILE A 94 -15.19 2.65 17.98
C ILE A 94 -16.32 3.07 17.05
N GLU A 95 -17.46 3.45 17.61
CA GLU A 95 -18.65 3.87 16.85
C GLU A 95 -18.83 5.39 16.84
N GLU A 96 -18.11 6.10 17.70
CA GLU A 96 -18.15 7.55 17.76
C GLU A 96 -17.66 8.18 16.46
N THR A 97 -18.35 9.26 16.06
CA THR A 97 -17.99 10.03 14.89
C THR A 97 -16.69 10.79 15.12
N LEU A 98 -15.76 10.69 14.20
CA LEU A 98 -14.47 11.38 14.27
C LEU A 98 -14.64 12.87 13.99
N SER A 99 -14.18 13.69 14.90
CA SER A 99 -14.20 15.16 14.83
C SER A 99 -13.15 15.74 15.79
N ASP A 100 -12.97 17.05 15.76
CA ASP A 100 -12.14 17.77 16.73
C ASP A 100 -12.55 17.50 18.19
N LYS A 101 -13.86 17.29 18.43
CA LYS A 101 -14.42 17.06 19.78
C LYS A 101 -14.19 15.66 20.31
N THR A 102 -14.04 14.69 19.43
CA THR A 102 -13.90 13.26 19.78
C THR A 102 -12.47 12.75 19.55
N ALA A 103 -11.62 13.56 18.93
CA ALA A 103 -10.26 13.17 18.55
C ALA A 103 -9.45 12.59 19.72
N ASP A 104 -9.48 13.25 20.88
CA ASP A 104 -8.70 12.83 22.05
C ASP A 104 -9.14 11.44 22.55
N THR A 105 -10.43 11.25 22.69
CA THR A 105 -11.00 9.96 23.15
C THR A 105 -10.69 8.84 22.14
N ILE A 106 -10.87 9.12 20.86
CA ILE A 106 -10.61 8.13 19.79
C ILE A 106 -9.13 7.81 19.69
N TRP A 107 -8.26 8.82 19.80
CA TRP A 107 -6.81 8.63 19.85
C TRP A 107 -6.38 7.63 20.92
N HIS A 108 -6.81 7.85 22.15
CA HIS A 108 -6.44 6.99 23.27
C HIS A 108 -6.96 5.56 23.07
N ARG A 109 -8.24 5.40 22.76
CA ARG A 109 -8.86 4.07 22.56
C ARG A 109 -8.27 3.32 21.39
N ALA A 110 -7.97 4.01 20.27
CA ALA A 110 -7.37 3.38 19.11
C ALA A 110 -5.94 2.90 19.41
N ASN A 111 -5.13 3.72 20.08
CA ASN A 111 -3.77 3.35 20.42
C ASN A 111 -3.71 2.24 21.50
N GLU A 112 -4.62 2.22 22.47
CA GLU A 112 -4.78 1.07 23.36
C GLU A 112 -5.03 -0.23 22.58
N ARG A 113 -5.86 -0.18 21.53
CA ARG A 113 -6.13 -1.34 20.69
C ARG A 113 -4.92 -1.75 19.85
N ILE A 114 -4.16 -0.79 19.33
CA ILE A 114 -2.90 -1.06 18.59
C ILE A 114 -1.91 -1.75 19.55
N HIS A 115 -1.66 -1.18 20.72
CA HIS A 115 -0.71 -1.72 21.69
C HIS A 115 -1.15 -3.06 22.31
N ALA A 116 -2.43 -3.39 22.26
CA ALA A 116 -2.92 -4.72 22.63
C ALA A 116 -2.56 -5.81 21.60
N GLY A 117 -2.05 -5.42 20.44
CA GLY A 117 -1.55 -6.29 19.38
C GLY A 117 -2.55 -6.65 18.30
N GLY A 118 -2.01 -7.14 17.18
CA GLY A 118 -2.78 -7.60 16.02
C GLY A 118 -3.09 -6.51 15.00
N PHE A 119 -2.39 -5.38 15.05
CA PHE A 119 -2.45 -4.30 14.05
C PHE A 119 -1.22 -4.29 13.15
N THR A 120 -0.47 -5.38 13.12
CA THR A 120 0.60 -5.58 12.14
C THR A 120 0.02 -5.64 10.72
N PRO A 121 0.81 -5.36 9.67
CA PRO A 121 0.36 -5.49 8.28
C PRO A 121 -0.31 -6.84 8.00
N ARG A 122 0.29 -7.95 8.42
CA ARG A 122 -0.29 -9.29 8.23
C ARG A 122 -1.58 -9.48 9.04
N GLY A 123 -1.60 -9.02 10.28
CA GLY A 123 -2.78 -9.11 11.13
C GLY A 123 -3.97 -8.36 10.55
N LEU A 124 -3.76 -7.19 9.94
CA LEU A 124 -4.81 -6.42 9.28
C LEU A 124 -5.27 -7.07 7.97
N ILE A 125 -4.35 -7.62 7.17
CA ILE A 125 -4.65 -8.37 5.94
C ILE A 125 -5.51 -9.59 6.27
N GLU A 126 -5.17 -10.36 7.30
CA GLU A 126 -5.91 -11.54 7.74
C GLU A 126 -7.29 -11.17 8.32
N LYS A 127 -7.36 -10.14 9.17
CA LYS A 127 -8.65 -9.60 9.67
C LYS A 127 -9.58 -9.14 8.56
N SER A 128 -9.01 -8.69 7.44
CA SER A 128 -9.76 -8.27 6.25
C SER A 128 -10.17 -9.43 5.35
N ASN A 129 -9.82 -10.68 5.69
CA ASN A 129 -10.06 -11.87 4.88
C ASN A 129 -9.52 -11.75 3.45
N VAL A 130 -8.30 -11.23 3.29
CA VAL A 130 -7.63 -11.10 1.99
C VAL A 130 -6.87 -12.38 1.68
N ALA A 131 -7.27 -13.09 0.63
CA ALA A 131 -6.61 -14.33 0.19
C ALA A 131 -5.40 -14.07 -0.74
N ALA A 132 -5.45 -12.98 -1.50
CA ALA A 132 -4.35 -12.55 -2.34
C ALA A 132 -4.40 -11.04 -2.54
N LEU A 133 -3.23 -10.42 -2.65
CA LEU A 133 -3.08 -9.02 -3.01
C LEU A 133 -1.95 -8.83 -4.03
N CYS A 134 -2.12 -7.83 -4.89
CA CYS A 134 -1.12 -7.44 -5.87
C CYS A 134 -0.56 -6.07 -5.50
N THR A 135 0.71 -6.03 -5.17
CA THR A 135 1.48 -4.80 -4.92
C THR A 135 1.75 -4.04 -6.22
N THR A 136 2.31 -2.85 -6.14
CA THR A 136 2.69 -2.05 -7.32
C THR A 136 4.20 -1.90 -7.33
N ASP A 137 4.86 -2.61 -8.27
CA ASP A 137 6.30 -2.79 -8.23
C ASP A 137 6.98 -2.24 -9.49
N ASP A 138 8.13 -1.60 -9.27
CA ASP A 138 8.95 -1.04 -10.35
C ASP A 138 9.60 -2.16 -11.18
N PRO A 139 9.75 -2.02 -12.51
CA PRO A 139 10.50 -2.95 -13.33
C PRO A 139 11.92 -3.27 -12.83
N ALA A 140 12.55 -2.33 -12.15
CA ALA A 140 13.88 -2.50 -11.56
C ALA A 140 13.88 -3.19 -10.19
N ASP A 141 12.72 -3.57 -9.64
CA ASP A 141 12.62 -4.23 -8.34
C ASP A 141 13.16 -5.67 -8.41
N THR A 142 13.95 -6.08 -7.42
CA THR A 142 14.48 -7.45 -7.32
C THR A 142 13.44 -8.47 -6.90
N LEU A 143 12.30 -8.03 -6.36
CA LEU A 143 11.22 -8.85 -5.80
C LEU A 143 11.67 -9.74 -4.62
N GLU A 144 12.72 -9.35 -3.91
CA GLU A 144 13.28 -10.15 -2.81
C GLU A 144 12.26 -10.41 -1.69
N TYR A 145 11.49 -9.39 -1.30
CA TYR A 145 10.47 -9.53 -0.26
C TYR A 145 9.29 -10.40 -0.70
N HIS A 146 8.94 -10.40 -1.98
CA HIS A 146 7.94 -11.33 -2.51
C HIS A 146 8.43 -12.78 -2.44
N GLN A 147 9.71 -13.02 -2.72
CA GLN A 147 10.31 -14.35 -2.61
C GLN A 147 10.37 -14.81 -1.14
N LEU A 148 10.75 -13.92 -0.22
CA LEU A 148 10.78 -14.19 1.21
C LEU A 148 9.36 -14.50 1.74
N LEU A 149 8.36 -13.69 1.39
CA LEU A 149 6.95 -13.91 1.76
C LEU A 149 6.41 -15.22 1.19
N LYS A 150 6.78 -15.59 -0.05
CA LYS A 150 6.38 -16.85 -0.67
C LYS A 150 6.97 -18.08 0.04
N ALA A 151 8.18 -17.95 0.57
CA ALA A 151 8.86 -19.03 1.29
C ALA A 151 8.38 -19.18 2.73
N GLU A 152 7.72 -18.17 3.28
CA GLU A 152 7.31 -18.13 4.67
C GLU A 152 6.07 -19.02 4.91
N LYS A 153 6.11 -19.75 6.03
CA LYS A 153 4.99 -20.60 6.46
C LYS A 153 4.17 -19.87 7.53
N GLY A 154 2.85 -19.92 7.40
CA GLY A 154 1.94 -19.37 8.43
C GLY A 154 1.28 -18.05 8.07
N PHE A 155 1.64 -17.43 6.93
CA PHE A 155 0.92 -16.31 6.37
C PHE A 155 0.11 -16.78 5.15
N ASN A 156 -1.23 -16.72 5.25
CA ASN A 156 -2.12 -17.35 4.27
C ASN A 156 -2.45 -16.46 3.07
N CYS A 157 -2.17 -15.16 3.11
CA CYS A 157 -2.38 -14.27 1.99
C CYS A 157 -1.21 -14.36 0.99
N ARG A 158 -1.52 -14.52 -0.29
CA ARG A 158 -0.51 -14.47 -1.35
C ARG A 158 -0.21 -13.04 -1.72
N VAL A 159 1.05 -12.64 -1.59
CA VAL A 159 1.54 -11.31 -2.00
C VAL A 159 2.23 -11.45 -3.34
N LEU A 160 1.72 -10.76 -4.34
CA LEU A 160 2.10 -10.91 -5.74
C LEU A 160 2.55 -9.57 -6.31
N PRO A 161 3.66 -9.54 -7.07
CA PRO A 161 4.11 -8.31 -7.69
C PRO A 161 3.25 -7.94 -8.90
N ALA A 162 2.91 -6.67 -9.08
CA ALA A 162 2.33 -6.16 -10.31
C ALA A 162 3.31 -5.22 -11.01
N PHE A 163 3.65 -5.55 -12.24
CA PHE A 163 4.57 -4.79 -13.07
C PHE A 163 4.03 -3.41 -13.40
N ARG A 164 4.72 -2.36 -12.95
CA ARG A 164 4.30 -0.97 -13.16
C ARG A 164 5.41 -0.15 -13.84
N PRO A 165 5.32 0.07 -15.16
CA PRO A 165 6.40 0.67 -15.94
C PRO A 165 6.42 2.20 -15.94
N ASP A 166 5.84 2.88 -14.97
CA ASP A 166 5.67 4.34 -14.94
C ASP A 166 7.00 5.07 -15.14
N LYS A 167 8.08 4.61 -14.48
CA LYS A 167 9.39 5.24 -14.62
C LYS A 167 10.02 5.03 -15.99
N ALA A 168 9.69 3.92 -16.68
CA ALA A 168 10.15 3.69 -18.04
C ALA A 168 9.54 4.68 -19.05
N LEU A 169 8.37 5.23 -18.73
CA LEU A 169 7.68 6.24 -19.54
C LEU A 169 8.11 7.66 -19.19
N GLY A 170 8.78 7.83 -18.06
CA GLY A 170 9.17 9.13 -17.51
C GLY A 170 10.51 9.66 -18.06
N ILE A 171 10.78 9.53 -19.35
CA ILE A 171 12.07 9.88 -19.98
C ILE A 171 12.49 11.34 -19.74
N GLU A 172 11.54 12.26 -19.57
CA GLU A 172 11.79 13.67 -19.31
C GLU A 172 12.00 13.98 -17.81
N GLN A 173 11.81 13.01 -16.94
CA GLN A 173 11.98 13.22 -15.51
C GLN A 173 13.45 13.27 -15.13
N PRO A 174 13.87 14.16 -14.24
CA PRO A 174 15.28 14.30 -13.82
C PRO A 174 15.90 12.98 -13.31
N GLY A 175 15.11 12.13 -12.66
CA GLY A 175 15.57 10.83 -12.11
C GLY A 175 15.63 9.69 -13.13
N PHE A 176 15.30 9.91 -14.41
CA PHE A 176 15.29 8.84 -15.40
C PHE A 176 16.68 8.22 -15.65
N PRO A 177 17.80 8.96 -15.76
CA PRO A 177 19.14 8.37 -15.90
C PRO A 177 19.53 7.49 -14.70
N ASP A 178 19.20 7.92 -13.48
CA ASP A 178 19.47 7.13 -12.26
C ASP A 178 18.67 5.84 -12.27
N TRP A 179 17.39 5.91 -12.67
CA TRP A 179 16.55 4.74 -12.82
C TRP A 179 17.09 3.76 -13.88
N ILE A 180 17.60 4.26 -15.03
CA ILE A 180 18.27 3.40 -16.04
C ILE A 180 19.45 2.67 -15.41
N SER A 181 20.28 3.37 -14.62
CA SER A 181 21.43 2.75 -13.97
C SER A 181 21.02 1.64 -12.99
N VAL A 182 19.93 1.83 -12.23
CA VAL A 182 19.37 0.79 -11.35
C VAL A 182 18.85 -0.40 -12.19
N MET A 183 18.17 -0.12 -13.31
CA MET A 183 17.64 -1.14 -14.20
C MET A 183 18.78 -1.99 -14.83
N GLU A 184 19.87 -1.37 -15.26
CA GLU A 184 21.05 -2.05 -15.76
C GLU A 184 21.66 -3.02 -14.73
N GLN A 185 21.79 -2.53 -13.49
CA GLN A 185 22.29 -3.35 -12.38
C GLN A 185 21.37 -4.55 -12.11
N THR A 186 20.06 -4.31 -12.07
CA THR A 186 19.07 -5.35 -11.75
C THR A 186 18.95 -6.36 -12.89
N ALA A 187 19.02 -5.91 -14.13
CA ALA A 187 18.96 -6.78 -15.32
C ALA A 187 20.28 -7.46 -15.64
N GLY A 188 21.41 -6.93 -15.16
CA GLY A 188 22.75 -7.40 -15.51
C GLY A 188 23.16 -7.06 -16.94
N GLU A 189 22.54 -6.06 -17.56
CA GLU A 189 22.74 -5.70 -18.98
C GLU A 189 22.74 -4.17 -19.16
N GLY A 190 23.61 -3.67 -20.05
CA GLY A 190 23.69 -2.25 -20.37
C GLY A 190 22.51 -1.76 -21.24
N ILE A 191 22.04 -0.54 -20.97
CA ILE A 191 20.92 0.10 -21.67
C ILE A 191 21.44 1.36 -22.39
N GLY A 192 22.06 1.19 -23.56
CA GLY A 192 22.62 2.29 -24.35
C GLY A 192 21.69 2.85 -25.43
N SER A 193 20.47 2.35 -25.57
CA SER A 193 19.52 2.79 -26.59
C SER A 193 18.07 2.44 -26.22
N PHE A 194 17.11 3.07 -26.89
CA PHE A 194 15.70 2.72 -26.72
C PHE A 194 15.41 1.24 -27.06
N ALA A 195 16.06 0.71 -28.08
CA ALA A 195 15.89 -0.70 -28.45
C ALA A 195 16.37 -1.65 -27.34
N THR A 196 17.53 -1.38 -26.74
CA THR A 196 18.04 -2.18 -25.60
C THR A 196 17.17 -2.02 -24.36
N LEU A 197 16.62 -0.84 -24.09
CA LEU A 197 15.64 -0.63 -23.01
C LEU A 197 14.41 -1.52 -23.22
N CYS A 198 13.85 -1.55 -24.43
CA CYS A 198 12.70 -2.40 -24.73
C CYS A 198 12.99 -3.89 -24.50
N GLU A 199 14.17 -4.38 -24.89
CA GLU A 199 14.55 -5.78 -24.66
C GLU A 199 14.72 -6.09 -23.17
N VAL A 200 15.32 -5.18 -22.40
CA VAL A 200 15.44 -5.33 -20.96
C VAL A 200 14.05 -5.33 -20.29
N ILE A 201 13.17 -4.43 -20.68
CA ILE A 201 11.78 -4.39 -20.15
C ILE A 201 11.05 -5.71 -20.45
N LYS A 202 11.16 -6.28 -21.65
CA LYS A 202 10.57 -7.59 -21.98
C LYS A 202 11.09 -8.69 -21.06
N LYS A 203 12.39 -8.71 -20.78
CA LYS A 203 12.99 -9.68 -19.84
C LYS A 203 12.46 -9.47 -18.42
N ARG A 204 12.29 -8.22 -17.99
CA ARG A 204 11.71 -7.92 -16.68
C ARG A 204 10.25 -8.33 -16.59
N ILE A 205 9.45 -8.13 -17.64
CA ILE A 205 8.08 -8.65 -17.71
C ILE A 205 8.06 -10.17 -17.55
N ALA A 206 8.94 -10.87 -18.26
CA ALA A 206 9.07 -12.32 -18.14
C ALA A 206 9.48 -12.74 -16.71
N PHE A 207 10.42 -12.03 -16.09
CA PHE A 207 10.81 -12.27 -14.70
C PHE A 207 9.65 -12.11 -13.72
N PHE A 208 8.87 -11.03 -13.85
CA PHE A 208 7.67 -10.82 -13.06
C PHE A 208 6.64 -11.93 -13.31
N ALA A 209 6.41 -12.31 -14.55
CA ALA A 209 5.48 -13.38 -14.92
C ALA A 209 5.86 -14.73 -14.29
N VAL A 210 7.14 -15.10 -14.29
CA VAL A 210 7.62 -16.34 -13.64
C VAL A 210 7.49 -16.27 -12.13
N SER A 211 7.71 -15.12 -11.51
CA SER A 211 7.47 -14.91 -10.08
C SER A 211 5.99 -15.06 -9.72
N TYR A 212 5.10 -14.88 -10.70
CA TYR A 212 3.64 -14.94 -10.64
C TYR A 212 3.03 -16.33 -10.87
N THR A 213 3.78 -17.30 -11.40
CA THR A 213 3.26 -18.48 -12.11
C THR A 213 2.33 -19.45 -11.36
N HIS A 214 1.80 -19.10 -10.22
CA HIS A 214 0.75 -19.91 -9.59
C HIS A 214 -0.67 -19.31 -9.65
N LEU A 215 -0.86 -18.11 -10.21
CA LEU A 215 -2.18 -17.52 -10.39
C LEU A 215 -2.65 -17.38 -11.84
N ARG A 216 -1.73 -17.47 -12.80
CA ARG A 216 -2.02 -17.19 -14.22
C ARG A 216 -1.60 -18.30 -15.18
N ALA A 217 -1.76 -19.55 -14.78
CA ALA A 217 -1.48 -20.66 -15.71
C ALA A 217 -2.37 -20.67 -16.98
N HIS A 218 -3.43 -19.85 -17.03
CA HIS A 218 -4.43 -19.93 -18.11
C HIS A 218 -4.65 -18.68 -18.98
N GLU A 219 -4.07 -17.53 -18.66
CA GLU A 219 -4.44 -16.30 -19.40
C GLU A 219 -3.33 -15.55 -20.14
N THR A 220 -2.05 -15.89 -19.96
CA THR A 220 -0.95 -15.08 -20.53
C THR A 220 -0.23 -15.70 -21.71
N THR A 221 -0.49 -16.92 -22.09
CA THR A 221 0.23 -17.58 -23.21
C THR A 221 -0.44 -17.43 -24.57
N LEU A 222 -1.58 -16.81 -24.68
CA LEU A 222 -2.37 -16.82 -25.92
C LEU A 222 -2.54 -15.46 -26.63
N HIS A 223 -2.05 -14.35 -26.09
CA HIS A 223 -2.29 -13.03 -26.70
C HIS A 223 -1.07 -12.11 -26.80
N LEU A 224 0.13 -12.63 -26.79
CA LEU A 224 1.35 -11.89 -27.14
C LEU A 224 2.00 -12.50 -28.39
N VAL A 225 1.25 -12.53 -29.49
CA VAL A 225 1.78 -12.66 -30.85
C VAL A 225 1.36 -11.41 -31.62
#